data_c7212d2f56055134dd43b58d9dffd217
#
_entry.id   c7212d2f56055134dd43b58d9dffd217
#
_cell.length_a   1.000
_cell.length_b   1.000
_cell.length_c   1.000
_cell.angle_alpha   90.00
_cell.angle_beta   90.00
_cell.angle_gamma   90.00
#
_symmetry.space_group_name_H-M   'P 1'
#
loop_
_entity.id
_entity.type
_entity.pdbx_description
1 polymer ?
#
loop_
_entity_poly.entity_id
_entity_poly.type
_entity_poly.pdbx_seq_one_letter_code
_entity_poly.pdbx_strand_id
1 'polypeptide(L)'
;MKKNLISRLLKPRLLSRIKNKIRSFFFLDQWTVLLGRDMDHKALAWSDLRTFAPPLDRFWADPFVWLHENQYYVFIEELLYSTNRGYIICLTLDKDLNVVSNQVVLEKPYHLSYPFLFEHEGQLYMLPETKQNNRVELYRCVKFPDQWEFEKALIDNIRALDSTLLEANGKWWLFANIQEEGGSGWDTLNLYYADSPLSDQWTPHPLNPIVKDVYSARPAGQIFIHDGRLIRPSQDCSVDYGYALNFNQIVTLTETDYAETHEHVFKPPLKGGILATHTFNSIDGLTAIDAIQLRWKFE
;
A
#
# COMPACT_ATOMS: atom_id res chain seq x y z
N MET A 1 -54.30 -24.73 -3.63
CA MET A 1 -52.95 -25.20 -3.30
C MET A 1 -52.03 -25.09 -4.51
N LYS A 2 -51.58 -23.89 -4.88
CA LYS A 2 -50.46 -23.65 -5.85
C LYS A 2 -49.92 -22.26 -5.64
N LYS A 3 -49.33 -21.99 -4.46
CA LYS A 3 -48.48 -20.82 -4.18
C LYS A 3 -47.44 -21.34 -3.22
N ASN A 4 -46.24 -21.66 -3.66
CA ASN A 4 -44.99 -21.80 -2.88
C ASN A 4 -43.95 -22.69 -3.58
N LEU A 5 -43.87 -22.68 -4.92
CA LEU A 5 -42.83 -23.47 -5.61
C LEU A 5 -41.68 -22.61 -6.16
N ILE A 6 -41.86 -21.29 -6.27
CA ILE A 6 -40.83 -20.38 -6.86
C ILE A 6 -39.85 -19.84 -5.80
N SER A 7 -40.20 -19.81 -4.53
CA SER A 7 -39.33 -19.29 -3.46
C SER A 7 -38.24 -20.26 -2.95
N ARG A 8 -38.23 -21.53 -3.40
CA ARG A 8 -37.31 -22.58 -2.94
C ARG A 8 -36.13 -22.86 -3.85
N LEU A 9 -36.00 -22.22 -5.02
CA LEU A 9 -35.04 -22.62 -6.07
C LEU A 9 -33.89 -21.65 -6.37
N LEU A 10 -33.86 -20.48 -5.80
CA LEU A 10 -32.69 -19.65 -5.94
C LEU A 10 -31.83 -19.74 -4.66
N LYS A 11 -30.86 -20.66 -4.67
CA LYS A 11 -29.85 -20.73 -3.60
C LYS A 11 -29.25 -19.32 -3.38
N PRO A 12 -28.99 -18.89 -2.15
CA PRO A 12 -28.44 -17.56 -1.84
C PRO A 12 -27.19 -17.21 -2.69
N ARG A 13 -26.40 -18.23 -3.04
CA ARG A 13 -25.23 -18.11 -3.94
C ARG A 13 -25.59 -17.75 -5.40
N LEU A 14 -26.76 -18.13 -5.91
CA LEU A 14 -27.18 -17.79 -7.27
C LEU A 14 -27.63 -16.33 -7.33
N LEU A 15 -28.40 -15.87 -6.34
CA LEU A 15 -28.83 -14.48 -6.23
C LEU A 15 -27.66 -13.52 -6.06
N SER A 16 -26.65 -13.89 -5.26
CA SER A 16 -25.43 -13.10 -5.11
C SER A 16 -24.64 -13.03 -6.43
N ARG A 17 -24.50 -14.14 -7.15
CA ARG A 17 -23.84 -14.17 -8.48
C ARG A 17 -24.55 -13.28 -9.51
N ILE A 18 -25.91 -13.29 -9.53
CA ILE A 18 -26.69 -12.44 -10.43
C ILE A 18 -26.53 -10.97 -10.04
N LYS A 19 -26.60 -10.62 -8.75
CA LYS A 19 -26.37 -9.27 -8.27
C LYS A 19 -24.96 -8.78 -8.61
N ASN A 20 -23.93 -9.61 -8.38
CA ASN A 20 -22.54 -9.27 -8.72
C ASN A 20 -22.37 -9.10 -10.24
N LYS A 21 -23.00 -9.93 -11.06
CA LYS A 21 -22.94 -9.80 -12.52
C LYS A 21 -23.65 -8.53 -13.03
N ILE A 22 -24.79 -8.17 -12.45
CA ILE A 22 -25.47 -6.90 -12.75
C ILE A 22 -24.63 -5.72 -12.29
N ARG A 23 -24.07 -5.78 -11.06
CA ARG A 23 -23.18 -4.76 -10.55
C ARG A 23 -21.95 -4.57 -11.46
N SER A 24 -21.26 -5.65 -11.83
CA SER A 24 -20.08 -5.61 -12.69
C SER A 24 -20.36 -5.14 -14.11
N PHE A 25 -21.61 -5.20 -14.58
CA PHE A 25 -22.01 -4.65 -15.87
C PHE A 25 -22.04 -3.10 -15.85
N PHE A 26 -22.54 -2.53 -14.75
CA PHE A 26 -22.70 -1.08 -14.62
C PHE A 26 -21.57 -0.39 -13.87
N PHE A 27 -20.89 -1.08 -12.98
CA PHE A 27 -19.87 -0.52 -12.11
C PHE A 27 -18.52 -1.21 -12.29
N LEU A 28 -17.47 -0.43 -12.09
CA LEU A 28 -16.08 -0.86 -11.99
C LEU A 28 -15.65 -0.72 -10.52
N ASP A 29 -15.05 -1.77 -9.98
CA ASP A 29 -14.31 -1.70 -8.72
C ASP A 29 -12.93 -1.16 -9.04
N GLN A 30 -12.67 0.11 -8.72
CA GLN A 30 -11.46 0.84 -9.12
C GLN A 30 -10.72 1.37 -7.91
N TRP A 31 -9.43 1.07 -7.81
CA TRP A 31 -8.54 1.74 -6.86
C TRP A 31 -8.38 3.22 -7.24
N THR A 32 -8.51 4.07 -6.24
CA THR A 32 -8.42 5.53 -6.31
C THR A 32 -7.60 6.04 -5.15
N VAL A 33 -6.94 7.19 -5.30
CA VAL A 33 -6.21 7.85 -4.23
C VAL A 33 -7.10 8.87 -3.54
N LEU A 34 -6.99 8.96 -2.21
CA LEU A 34 -7.68 9.95 -1.40
C LEU A 34 -6.64 10.73 -0.57
N LEU A 35 -6.82 12.04 -0.52
CA LEU A 35 -5.92 12.94 0.22
C LEU A 35 -6.69 13.72 1.30
N GLY A 36 -6.07 13.90 2.45
CA GLY A 36 -6.56 14.72 3.57
C GLY A 36 -5.44 15.50 4.24
N ARG A 37 -5.77 16.59 4.92
CA ARG A 37 -4.80 17.38 5.67
C ARG A 37 -4.87 17.09 7.16
N ASP A 38 -3.70 17.09 7.82
CA ASP A 38 -3.55 17.02 9.28
C ASP A 38 -4.34 15.87 9.92
N MET A 39 -4.36 14.69 9.26
CA MET A 39 -5.15 13.54 9.70
C MET A 39 -4.42 12.77 10.80
N ASP A 40 -5.08 12.60 11.94
CA ASP A 40 -4.67 11.61 12.95
C ASP A 40 -5.16 10.21 12.54
N HIS A 41 -4.29 9.22 12.55
CA HIS A 41 -4.64 7.83 12.20
C HIS A 41 -5.75 7.24 13.07
N LYS A 42 -5.92 7.72 14.32
CA LYS A 42 -7.00 7.29 15.24
C LYS A 42 -8.33 8.00 15.00
N ALA A 43 -8.29 9.16 14.33
CA ALA A 43 -9.45 10.01 14.04
C ALA A 43 -9.75 10.12 12.54
N LEU A 44 -9.18 9.23 11.72
CA LEU A 44 -9.46 9.19 10.29
C LEU A 44 -10.96 9.08 10.00
N ALA A 45 -11.48 9.97 9.17
CA ALA A 45 -12.85 9.93 8.72
C ALA A 45 -12.92 10.05 7.20
N TRP A 46 -13.73 9.22 6.58
CA TRP A 46 -13.93 9.19 5.12
C TRP A 46 -14.44 10.54 4.57
N SER A 47 -15.18 11.31 5.40
CA SER A 47 -15.72 12.64 5.04
C SER A 47 -14.65 13.70 4.84
N ASP A 48 -13.46 13.51 5.42
CA ASP A 48 -12.39 14.51 5.45
C ASP A 48 -11.36 14.26 4.33
N LEU A 49 -11.60 13.21 3.54
CA LEU A 49 -10.75 12.77 2.46
C LEU A 49 -11.33 13.16 1.10
N ARG A 50 -10.54 13.82 0.26
CA ARG A 50 -10.87 14.15 -1.12
C ARG A 50 -10.37 13.06 -2.06
N THR A 51 -11.28 12.51 -2.88
CA THR A 51 -10.96 11.47 -3.87
C THR A 51 -10.32 12.07 -5.12
N PHE A 52 -9.28 11.38 -5.59
CA PHE A 52 -8.61 11.57 -6.88
C PHE A 52 -8.70 10.27 -7.66
N ALA A 53 -9.55 10.26 -8.66
CA ALA A 53 -9.83 9.07 -9.44
C ALA A 53 -9.14 9.11 -10.80
N PRO A 54 -8.48 8.01 -11.23
CA PRO A 54 -7.91 7.90 -12.57
C PRO A 54 -9.00 7.74 -13.64
N PRO A 55 -8.62 7.79 -14.94
CA PRO A 55 -9.47 7.31 -16.03
C PRO A 55 -9.95 5.88 -15.82
N LEU A 56 -11.07 5.50 -16.45
CA LEU A 56 -11.71 4.17 -16.26
C LEU A 56 -10.92 2.98 -16.84
N ASP A 57 -9.85 3.22 -17.62
CA ASP A 57 -8.99 2.20 -18.22
C ASP A 57 -7.83 1.73 -17.33
N ARG A 58 -7.73 2.33 -16.11
CA ARG A 58 -6.62 2.11 -15.18
C ARG A 58 -7.05 2.25 -13.73
N PHE A 59 -6.14 1.97 -12.81
CA PHE A 59 -6.30 2.30 -11.39
C PHE A 59 -5.08 3.05 -10.82
N TRP A 60 -5.25 3.68 -9.66
CA TRP A 60 -4.23 4.31 -8.84
C TRP A 60 -4.26 3.73 -7.43
N ALA A 61 -3.14 3.22 -6.97
CA ALA A 61 -2.99 2.60 -5.65
C ALA A 61 -1.65 2.96 -5.00
N ASP A 62 -1.44 2.53 -3.77
CA ASP A 62 -0.19 2.64 -3.03
C ASP A 62 0.39 4.06 -2.97
N PRO A 63 -0.35 5.07 -2.49
CA PRO A 63 0.14 6.45 -2.50
C PRO A 63 1.22 6.68 -1.43
N PHE A 64 2.39 7.17 -1.84
CA PHE A 64 3.47 7.67 -0.98
C PHE A 64 3.66 9.16 -1.18
N VAL A 65 3.56 9.93 -0.09
CA VAL A 65 3.71 11.38 -0.09
C VAL A 65 5.18 11.75 0.05
N TRP A 66 5.59 12.80 -0.65
CA TRP A 66 6.89 13.45 -0.48
C TRP A 66 6.73 14.98 -0.50
N LEU A 67 7.37 15.66 0.44
CA LEU A 67 7.45 17.12 0.45
C LEU A 67 8.81 17.55 -0.07
N HIS A 68 8.84 18.35 -1.15
CA HIS A 68 10.05 18.90 -1.71
C HIS A 68 9.83 20.39 -2.04
N GLU A 69 10.71 21.26 -1.53
CA GLU A 69 10.65 22.72 -1.75
C GLU A 69 9.25 23.31 -1.47
N ASN A 70 8.62 22.92 -0.36
CA ASN A 70 7.26 23.33 0.05
C ASN A 70 6.14 22.92 -0.94
N GLN A 71 6.39 21.96 -1.81
CA GLN A 71 5.41 21.36 -2.70
C GLN A 71 5.21 19.89 -2.42
N TYR A 72 3.95 19.41 -2.40
CA TYR A 72 3.66 18.00 -2.22
C TYR A 72 3.68 17.25 -3.55
N TYR A 73 4.25 16.07 -3.48
CA TYR A 73 4.27 15.07 -4.54
C TYR A 73 3.71 13.77 -4.00
N VAL A 74 2.95 13.04 -4.83
CA VAL A 74 2.40 11.73 -4.45
C VAL A 74 2.84 10.72 -5.50
N PHE A 75 3.70 9.81 -5.08
CA PHE A 75 4.13 8.67 -5.90
C PHE A 75 3.13 7.55 -5.72
N ILE A 76 2.66 6.97 -6.82
CA ILE A 76 1.60 5.97 -6.81
C ILE A 76 1.87 4.87 -7.83
N GLU A 77 1.31 3.69 -7.59
CA GLU A 77 1.14 2.69 -8.63
C GLU A 77 0.05 3.14 -9.60
N GLU A 78 0.35 3.20 -10.90
CA GLU A 78 -0.64 3.24 -11.97
C GLU A 78 -0.61 1.91 -12.71
N LEU A 79 -1.77 1.23 -12.82
CA LEU A 79 -1.90 0.00 -13.59
C LEU A 79 -2.93 0.19 -14.71
N LEU A 80 -2.50 -0.04 -15.95
CA LEU A 80 -3.38 -0.10 -17.12
C LEU A 80 -4.04 -1.48 -17.21
N TYR A 81 -5.36 -1.54 -17.27
CA TYR A 81 -6.09 -2.81 -17.40
C TYR A 81 -5.75 -3.58 -18.68
N SER A 82 -5.38 -2.87 -19.76
CA SER A 82 -5.01 -3.50 -21.03
C SER A 82 -3.71 -4.31 -20.98
N THR A 83 -2.75 -3.90 -20.13
CA THR A 83 -1.45 -4.57 -19.98
C THR A 83 -1.37 -5.40 -18.71
N ASN A 84 -2.23 -5.12 -17.74
CA ASN A 84 -2.22 -5.69 -16.38
C ASN A 84 -0.83 -5.59 -15.72
N ARG A 85 -0.14 -4.46 -15.94
CA ARG A 85 1.19 -4.18 -15.42
C ARG A 85 1.22 -2.80 -14.79
N GLY A 86 1.65 -2.74 -13.52
CA GLY A 86 1.84 -1.52 -12.76
C GLY A 86 3.20 -0.88 -13.07
N TYR A 87 3.24 0.45 -12.98
CA TYR A 87 4.42 1.29 -13.03
C TYR A 87 4.21 2.48 -12.10
N ILE A 88 5.27 3.21 -11.78
CA ILE A 88 5.18 4.31 -10.81
C ILE A 88 5.03 5.62 -11.55
N ILE A 89 4.01 6.39 -11.15
CA ILE A 89 3.83 7.79 -11.56
C ILE A 89 3.97 8.72 -10.36
N CYS A 90 4.25 9.99 -10.63
CA CYS A 90 4.29 11.05 -9.64
C CYS A 90 3.22 12.09 -9.98
N LEU A 91 2.33 12.36 -9.02
CA LEU A 91 1.40 13.48 -9.06
C LEU A 91 2.04 14.67 -8.37
N THR A 92 2.08 15.83 -9.04
CA THR A 92 2.46 17.09 -8.42
C THR A 92 1.20 17.82 -7.97
N LEU A 93 1.16 18.29 -6.73
CA LEU A 93 0.00 18.98 -6.16
C LEU A 93 0.26 20.47 -5.99
N ASP A 94 -0.75 21.30 -6.22
CA ASP A 94 -0.72 22.70 -5.80
C ASP A 94 -1.04 22.85 -4.29
N LYS A 95 -0.99 24.10 -3.78
CA LYS A 95 -1.31 24.41 -2.38
C LYS A 95 -2.73 24.02 -1.95
N ASP A 96 -3.66 23.90 -2.90
CA ASP A 96 -5.06 23.54 -2.67
C ASP A 96 -5.30 22.04 -2.91
N LEU A 97 -4.20 21.25 -3.03
CA LEU A 97 -4.17 19.81 -3.32
C LEU A 97 -4.79 19.46 -4.68
N ASN A 98 -4.80 20.35 -5.67
CA ASN A 98 -5.16 19.95 -7.02
C ASN A 98 -3.95 19.33 -7.72
N VAL A 99 -4.19 18.29 -8.50
CA VAL A 99 -3.16 17.69 -9.35
C VAL A 99 -2.87 18.65 -10.51
N VAL A 100 -1.66 19.21 -10.54
CA VAL A 100 -1.21 20.12 -11.59
C VAL A 100 -0.40 19.43 -12.67
N SER A 101 0.20 18.28 -12.35
CA SER A 101 0.80 17.39 -13.34
C SER A 101 0.80 15.95 -12.84
N ASN A 102 0.85 15.01 -13.79
CA ASN A 102 1.20 13.60 -13.56
C ASN A 102 2.24 13.15 -14.59
N GLN A 103 3.17 12.33 -14.18
CA GLN A 103 4.20 11.81 -15.07
C GLN A 103 4.68 10.44 -14.63
N VAL A 104 5.04 9.60 -15.61
CA VAL A 104 5.70 8.31 -15.33
C VAL A 104 7.12 8.59 -14.84
N VAL A 105 7.48 8.02 -13.69
CA VAL A 105 8.81 8.22 -13.08
C VAL A 105 9.63 6.94 -13.05
N LEU A 106 8.97 5.76 -13.01
CA LEU A 106 9.67 4.49 -13.07
C LEU A 106 8.79 3.44 -13.77
N GLU A 107 9.30 2.86 -14.86
CA GLU A 107 8.68 1.76 -15.60
C GLU A 107 9.69 0.66 -15.85
N LYS A 108 9.26 -0.61 -15.73
CA LYS A 108 10.07 -1.81 -15.97
C LYS A 108 9.28 -2.81 -16.82
N PRO A 109 9.92 -3.82 -17.42
CA PRO A 109 9.23 -4.88 -18.14
C PRO A 109 8.40 -5.80 -17.22
N TYR A 110 8.51 -5.67 -15.91
CA TYR A 110 7.73 -6.33 -14.86
C TYR A 110 6.90 -5.33 -14.07
N HIS A 111 5.95 -5.83 -13.27
CA HIS A 111 5.05 -5.04 -12.44
C HIS A 111 5.81 -4.32 -11.32
N LEU A 112 5.50 -3.05 -11.11
CA LEU A 112 5.94 -2.22 -10.02
C LEU A 112 4.73 -1.70 -9.24
N SER A 113 4.80 -1.69 -7.91
CA SER A 113 3.83 -1.12 -6.98
C SER A 113 4.53 -0.60 -5.73
N TYR A 114 3.79 -0.09 -4.77
CA TYR A 114 4.26 0.30 -3.43
C TYR A 114 5.57 1.09 -3.45
N PRO A 115 5.59 2.32 -4.01
CA PRO A 115 6.81 3.13 -4.21
C PRO A 115 7.30 3.75 -2.89
N PHE A 116 7.80 2.93 -1.96
CA PHE A 116 8.32 3.40 -0.68
C PHE A 116 9.49 4.37 -0.89
N LEU A 117 9.41 5.55 -0.26
CA LEU A 117 10.41 6.61 -0.38
C LEU A 117 11.13 6.84 0.94
N PHE A 118 12.42 7.08 0.88
CA PHE A 118 13.22 7.50 2.03
C PHE A 118 14.42 8.32 1.60
N GLU A 119 14.95 9.14 2.52
CA GLU A 119 16.19 9.87 2.33
C GLU A 119 17.30 9.23 3.18
N HIS A 120 18.49 9.14 2.63
CA HIS A 120 19.68 8.72 3.33
C HIS A 120 20.88 9.55 2.85
N GLU A 121 21.59 10.18 3.80
CA GLU A 121 22.75 11.04 3.53
C GLU A 121 22.48 12.14 2.48
N GLY A 122 21.29 12.73 2.51
CA GLY A 122 20.88 13.80 1.59
C GLY A 122 20.52 13.32 0.18
N GLN A 123 20.43 12.01 -0.02
CA GLN A 123 20.02 11.38 -1.27
C GLN A 123 18.65 10.72 -1.13
N LEU A 124 17.74 11.02 -2.04
CA LEU A 124 16.42 10.39 -2.09
C LEU A 124 16.48 9.05 -2.83
N TYR A 125 15.82 8.04 -2.25
CA TYR A 125 15.71 6.69 -2.77
C TYR A 125 14.25 6.24 -2.86
N MET A 126 13.99 5.31 -3.78
CA MET A 126 12.72 4.60 -3.90
C MET A 126 12.96 3.09 -3.82
N LEU A 127 12.16 2.41 -3.00
CA LEU A 127 12.14 0.96 -2.83
C LEU A 127 10.77 0.44 -3.26
N PRO A 128 10.50 0.25 -4.57
CA PRO A 128 9.21 -0.24 -5.03
C PRO A 128 9.08 -1.75 -4.82
N GLU A 129 7.87 -2.29 -4.81
CA GLU A 129 7.67 -3.73 -4.93
C GLU A 129 8.16 -4.20 -6.31
N THR A 130 9.09 -5.14 -6.31
CA THR A 130 9.71 -5.75 -7.51
C THR A 130 9.64 -7.27 -7.46
N LYS A 131 8.61 -7.81 -6.80
CA LYS A 131 8.40 -9.25 -6.60
C LYS A 131 8.49 -10.08 -7.87
N GLN A 132 7.98 -9.58 -9.00
CA GLN A 132 8.05 -10.31 -10.28
C GLN A 132 9.48 -10.50 -10.79
N ASN A 133 10.42 -9.67 -10.35
CA ASN A 133 11.85 -9.83 -10.63
C ASN A 133 12.60 -10.65 -9.57
N ASN A 134 11.90 -11.17 -8.55
CA ASN A 134 12.45 -11.94 -7.43
C ASN A 134 13.58 -11.24 -6.68
N ARG A 135 13.44 -9.92 -6.46
CA ARG A 135 14.42 -9.06 -5.79
C ARG A 135 13.72 -7.97 -4.98
N VAL A 136 14.46 -7.43 -4.03
CA VAL A 136 14.15 -6.13 -3.43
C VAL A 136 15.08 -5.10 -4.06
N GLU A 137 14.59 -4.31 -4.99
CA GLU A 137 15.40 -3.37 -5.79
C GLU A 137 15.31 -1.95 -5.24
N LEU A 138 16.46 -1.30 -5.14
CA LEU A 138 16.61 0.09 -4.75
C LEU A 138 16.91 0.97 -5.95
N TYR A 139 16.25 2.11 -6.03
CA TYR A 139 16.45 3.13 -7.05
C TYR A 139 16.83 4.46 -6.41
N ARG A 140 17.82 5.14 -6.97
CA ARG A 140 18.31 6.45 -6.55
C ARG A 140 17.70 7.54 -7.43
N CYS A 141 17.19 8.62 -6.82
CA CYS A 141 16.75 9.79 -7.54
C CYS A 141 17.96 10.58 -8.05
N VAL A 142 18.11 10.71 -9.37
CA VAL A 142 19.20 11.51 -9.97
C VAL A 142 18.71 12.91 -10.36
N LYS A 143 17.42 13.06 -10.64
CA LYS A 143 16.77 14.34 -10.81
C LYS A 143 15.31 14.23 -10.36
N PHE A 144 14.96 14.98 -9.35
CA PHE A 144 13.61 14.99 -8.80
C PHE A 144 12.61 15.70 -9.73
N PRO A 145 11.38 15.15 -9.89
CA PRO A 145 10.87 13.90 -9.34
C PRO A 145 10.99 12.71 -10.31
N ASP A 146 11.50 12.90 -11.54
CA ASP A 146 11.21 12.05 -12.70
C ASP A 146 12.36 11.17 -13.19
N GLN A 147 13.60 11.34 -12.66
CA GLN A 147 14.73 10.53 -13.11
C GLN A 147 15.27 9.66 -11.98
N TRP A 148 15.08 8.36 -12.12
CA TRP A 148 15.49 7.34 -11.17
C TRP A 148 16.40 6.31 -11.84
N GLU A 149 17.50 6.00 -11.19
CA GLU A 149 18.45 4.98 -11.64
C GLU A 149 18.46 3.81 -10.68
N PHE A 150 18.58 2.59 -11.22
CA PHE A 150 18.80 1.41 -10.41
C PHE A 150 20.11 1.56 -9.63
N GLU A 151 20.02 1.49 -8.32
CA GLU A 151 21.17 1.57 -7.44
C GLU A 151 21.73 0.18 -7.17
N LYS A 152 20.90 -0.71 -6.63
CA LYS A 152 21.28 -2.08 -6.32
C LYS A 152 20.06 -2.94 -5.97
N ALA A 153 20.27 -4.26 -5.88
CA ALA A 153 19.35 -5.15 -5.17
C ALA A 153 19.79 -5.24 -3.70
N LEU A 154 18.87 -5.00 -2.77
CA LEU A 154 19.13 -5.18 -1.33
C LEU A 154 19.10 -6.66 -0.96
N ILE A 155 18.16 -7.42 -1.53
CA ILE A 155 18.03 -8.87 -1.33
C ILE A 155 17.69 -9.51 -2.68
N ASP A 156 18.44 -10.54 -3.06
CA ASP A 156 18.21 -11.35 -4.26
C ASP A 156 17.45 -12.62 -3.95
N ASN A 157 16.83 -13.20 -4.99
CA ASN A 157 16.12 -14.48 -4.94
C ASN A 157 15.00 -14.54 -3.89
N ILE A 158 14.26 -13.44 -3.76
CA ILE A 158 13.17 -13.30 -2.81
C ILE A 158 11.93 -12.70 -3.48
N ARG A 159 10.77 -13.20 -3.11
CA ARG A 159 9.47 -12.64 -3.53
C ARG A 159 8.90 -11.79 -2.41
N ALA A 160 9.49 -10.63 -2.20
CA ALA A 160 9.09 -9.66 -1.20
C ALA A 160 7.97 -8.76 -1.73
N LEU A 161 6.96 -8.54 -0.91
CA LEU A 161 5.84 -7.64 -1.16
C LEU A 161 5.89 -6.50 -0.14
N ASP A 162 5.56 -5.29 -0.59
CA ASP A 162 5.35 -4.09 0.21
C ASP A 162 6.51 -3.82 1.18
N SER A 163 7.76 -3.89 0.66
CA SER A 163 8.97 -3.69 1.45
C SER A 163 9.01 -2.29 2.04
N THR A 164 9.13 -2.20 3.37
CA THR A 164 9.11 -0.95 4.13
C THR A 164 10.38 -0.85 4.99
N LEU A 165 11.12 0.25 4.86
CA LEU A 165 12.29 0.51 5.67
C LEU A 165 11.95 1.38 6.89
N LEU A 166 12.70 1.17 7.97
CA LEU A 166 12.68 1.97 9.18
C LEU A 166 14.10 2.10 9.73
N GLU A 167 14.53 3.33 10.00
CA GLU A 167 15.73 3.58 10.80
C GLU A 167 15.32 3.72 12.27
N ALA A 168 15.80 2.82 13.12
CA ALA A 168 15.52 2.84 14.54
C ALA A 168 16.62 2.09 15.33
N ASN A 169 16.91 2.56 16.53
CA ASN A 169 17.86 1.92 17.47
C ASN A 169 19.26 1.70 16.87
N GLY A 170 19.70 2.59 15.98
CA GLY A 170 21.01 2.51 15.32
C GLY A 170 21.13 1.44 14.25
N LYS A 171 20.01 0.93 13.76
CA LYS A 171 19.92 -0.05 12.66
C LYS A 171 18.89 0.39 11.64
N TRP A 172 19.02 -0.15 10.44
CA TRP A 172 18.01 -0.15 9.42
C TRP A 172 17.27 -1.48 9.43
N TRP A 173 15.94 -1.39 9.43
CA TRP A 173 15.01 -2.51 9.49
C TRP A 173 14.22 -2.58 8.19
N LEU A 174 14.14 -3.75 7.58
CA LEU A 174 13.34 -3.99 6.38
C LEU A 174 12.22 -4.97 6.73
N PHE A 175 10.99 -4.48 6.68
CA PHE A 175 9.75 -5.25 6.86
C PHE A 175 9.23 -5.64 5.50
N ALA A 176 8.93 -6.89 5.25
CA ALA A 176 8.35 -7.35 4.00
C ALA A 176 7.48 -8.59 4.19
N ASN A 177 6.37 -8.65 3.48
CA ASN A 177 5.65 -9.90 3.34
C ASN A 177 6.41 -10.78 2.34
N ILE A 178 6.74 -12.01 2.71
CA ILE A 178 7.48 -12.94 1.85
C ILE A 178 6.54 -14.02 1.34
N GLN A 179 6.37 -14.06 0.02
CA GLN A 179 5.57 -15.10 -0.63
C GLN A 179 6.43 -16.29 -1.01
N GLU A 180 6.31 -17.37 -0.28
CA GLU A 180 6.89 -18.66 -0.66
C GLU A 180 6.16 -19.26 -1.87
N GLU A 181 6.76 -20.25 -2.53
CA GLU A 181 6.12 -20.94 -3.66
C GLU A 181 4.84 -21.64 -3.21
N GLY A 182 3.71 -21.29 -3.86
CA GLY A 182 2.38 -21.80 -3.48
C GLY A 182 1.81 -21.20 -2.20
N GLY A 183 2.55 -20.32 -1.53
CA GLY A 183 2.12 -19.64 -0.31
C GLY A 183 1.24 -18.41 -0.56
N SER A 184 0.62 -17.93 0.52
CA SER A 184 -0.11 -16.66 0.55
C SER A 184 0.86 -15.47 0.44
N GLY A 185 0.41 -14.39 -0.16
CA GLY A 185 1.11 -13.09 -0.12
C GLY A 185 0.52 -12.14 0.94
N TRP A 186 -0.23 -12.63 1.94
CA TRP A 186 -1.00 -11.77 2.84
C TRP A 186 -0.80 -12.06 4.32
N ASP A 187 -0.19 -13.19 4.70
CA ASP A 187 -0.28 -13.77 6.04
C ASP A 187 1.05 -13.91 6.78
N THR A 188 2.15 -13.46 6.18
CA THR A 188 3.47 -13.53 6.82
C THR A 188 4.21 -12.20 6.71
N LEU A 189 4.75 -11.70 7.81
CA LEU A 189 5.66 -10.56 7.85
C LEU A 189 7.04 -11.02 8.28
N ASN A 190 8.02 -10.74 7.45
CA ASN A 190 9.42 -11.00 7.76
C ASN A 190 10.15 -9.68 8.02
N LEU A 191 11.17 -9.76 8.86
CA LEU A 191 12.02 -8.65 9.27
C LEU A 191 13.48 -8.98 8.94
N TYR A 192 14.19 -8.00 8.41
CA TYR A 192 15.63 -8.06 8.19
C TYR A 192 16.26 -6.79 8.78
N TYR A 193 17.55 -6.85 9.13
CA TYR A 193 18.25 -5.68 9.62
C TYR A 193 19.67 -5.57 9.05
N ALA A 194 20.16 -4.32 9.01
CA ALA A 194 21.50 -3.97 8.54
C ALA A 194 21.96 -2.69 9.23
N ASP A 195 23.27 -2.36 9.11
CA ASP A 195 23.83 -1.10 9.63
C ASP A 195 23.58 0.09 8.71
N SER A 196 23.22 -0.15 7.45
CA SER A 196 22.93 0.88 6.44
C SER A 196 21.80 0.41 5.52
N PRO A 197 20.95 1.32 4.99
CA PRO A 197 19.93 0.97 4.00
C PRO A 197 20.56 0.56 2.65
N LEU A 198 21.83 0.88 2.44
CA LEU A 198 22.63 0.53 1.26
C LEU A 198 23.50 -0.72 1.47
N SER A 199 23.29 -1.47 2.57
CA SER A 199 24.07 -2.66 2.87
C SER A 199 23.92 -3.72 1.79
N ASP A 200 25.02 -4.45 1.51
CA ASP A 200 25.01 -5.66 0.68
C ASP A 200 24.57 -6.90 1.45
N GLN A 201 24.43 -6.78 2.78
CA GLN A 201 24.05 -7.88 3.67
C GLN A 201 22.92 -7.45 4.59
N TRP A 202 21.76 -8.07 4.40
CA TRP A 202 20.60 -7.94 5.27
C TRP A 202 20.45 -9.23 6.08
N THR A 203 20.56 -9.12 7.40
CA THR A 203 20.44 -10.25 8.30
C THR A 203 18.98 -10.55 8.59
N PRO A 204 18.48 -11.78 8.33
CA PRO A 204 17.11 -12.13 8.68
C PRO A 204 16.95 -12.20 10.19
N HIS A 205 15.85 -11.67 10.70
CA HIS A 205 15.53 -11.71 12.13
C HIS A 205 15.27 -13.16 12.59
N PRO A 206 15.79 -13.59 13.76
CA PRO A 206 15.69 -14.97 14.22
C PRO A 206 14.25 -15.45 14.47
N LEU A 207 13.29 -14.54 14.72
CA LEU A 207 11.88 -14.85 14.92
C LEU A 207 11.06 -14.85 13.62
N ASN A 208 11.68 -14.76 12.44
CA ASN A 208 10.93 -14.75 11.19
C ASN A 208 10.09 -16.03 10.96
N PRO A 209 8.83 -15.89 10.49
CA PRO A 209 8.09 -14.64 10.32
C PRO A 209 7.68 -14.01 11.65
N ILE A 210 7.93 -12.70 11.83
CA ILE A 210 7.63 -11.96 13.07
C ILE A 210 6.13 -11.77 13.32
N VAL A 211 5.31 -11.79 12.25
CA VAL A 211 3.85 -11.84 12.31
C VAL A 211 3.37 -12.91 11.34
N LYS A 212 2.42 -13.74 11.77
CA LYS A 212 1.80 -14.79 10.95
C LYS A 212 0.29 -14.79 11.14
N ASP A 213 -0.38 -13.88 10.45
CA ASP A 213 -1.83 -13.79 10.37
C ASP A 213 -2.26 -12.92 9.17
N VAL A 214 -3.49 -13.08 8.72
CA VAL A 214 -4.07 -12.31 7.60
C VAL A 214 -4.59 -10.93 8.02
N TYR A 215 -4.65 -10.65 9.33
CA TYR A 215 -5.17 -9.39 9.84
C TYR A 215 -4.15 -8.28 9.86
N SER A 216 -2.86 -8.60 10.08
CA SER A 216 -1.85 -7.58 10.33
C SER A 216 -0.48 -7.83 9.70
N ALA A 217 -0.26 -8.95 9.01
CA ALA A 217 1.06 -9.27 8.48
C ALA A 217 1.49 -8.34 7.35
N ARG A 218 0.63 -8.08 6.36
CA ARG A 218 1.03 -7.35 5.15
C ARG A 218 1.22 -5.86 5.42
N PRO A 219 2.38 -5.24 5.06
CA PRO A 219 2.60 -3.80 5.22
C PRO A 219 1.57 -2.96 4.47
N ALA A 220 1.32 -1.73 4.96
CA ALA A 220 0.32 -0.81 4.43
C ALA A 220 0.82 0.64 4.38
N GLY A 221 2.12 0.87 4.25
CA GLY A 221 2.71 2.20 4.20
C GLY A 221 3.88 2.38 5.18
N GLN A 222 4.36 3.60 5.26
CA GLN A 222 5.50 3.97 6.09
C GLN A 222 5.18 3.79 7.59
N ILE A 223 6.14 3.23 8.34
CA ILE A 223 6.12 3.23 9.80
C ILE A 223 6.43 4.65 10.27
N PHE A 224 5.61 5.19 11.16
CA PHE A 224 5.71 6.58 11.61
C PHE A 224 5.72 6.69 13.13
N ILE A 225 6.16 7.84 13.63
CA ILE A 225 6.14 8.14 15.08
C ILE A 225 4.88 8.96 15.40
N HIS A 226 4.10 8.48 16.37
CA HIS A 226 2.96 9.20 16.96
C HIS A 226 3.06 9.15 18.48
N ASP A 227 3.06 10.31 19.15
CA ASP A 227 3.25 10.44 20.61
C ASP A 227 4.47 9.66 21.13
N GLY A 228 5.60 9.70 20.39
CA GLY A 228 6.83 9.01 20.76
C GLY A 228 6.80 7.48 20.58
N ARG A 229 5.77 6.93 19.93
CA ARG A 229 5.58 5.50 19.68
C ARG A 229 5.70 5.20 18.19
N LEU A 230 6.33 4.10 17.84
CA LEU A 230 6.38 3.61 16.46
C LEU A 230 5.05 2.94 16.10
N ILE A 231 4.40 3.43 15.06
CA ILE A 231 3.14 2.90 14.53
C ILE A 231 3.39 2.30 13.16
N ARG A 232 3.06 1.02 13.00
CA ARG A 232 3.16 0.28 11.76
C ARG A 232 1.76 0.11 11.15
N PRO A 233 1.48 0.73 9.99
CA PRO A 233 0.29 0.42 9.21
C PRO A 233 0.38 -1.00 8.64
N SER A 234 -0.74 -1.72 8.63
CA SER A 234 -0.86 -3.03 7.99
C SER A 234 -2.22 -3.25 7.36
N GLN A 235 -2.27 -4.14 6.38
CA GLN A 235 -3.50 -4.50 5.68
C GLN A 235 -4.26 -5.57 6.48
N ASP A 236 -5.56 -5.37 6.68
CA ASP A 236 -6.47 -6.45 7.06
C ASP A 236 -6.95 -7.16 5.79
N CYS A 237 -6.42 -8.35 5.55
CA CYS A 237 -6.81 -9.20 4.42
C CYS A 237 -7.75 -10.34 4.84
N SER A 238 -8.42 -10.25 5.99
CA SER A 238 -9.28 -11.31 6.54
C SER A 238 -10.59 -11.50 5.80
N VAL A 239 -11.08 -10.48 5.12
CA VAL A 239 -12.32 -10.51 4.32
C VAL A 239 -12.01 -10.68 2.85
N ASP A 240 -11.08 -9.89 2.34
CA ASP A 240 -10.54 -9.89 0.98
C ASP A 240 -9.22 -9.12 0.98
N TYR A 241 -8.47 -9.14 -0.11
CA TYR A 241 -7.23 -8.38 -0.27
C TYR A 241 -7.44 -6.89 0.06
N GLY A 242 -6.65 -6.38 1.00
CA GLY A 242 -6.63 -4.96 1.34
C GLY A 242 -7.97 -4.42 1.84
N TYR A 243 -8.76 -5.22 2.55
CA TYR A 243 -10.09 -4.83 3.03
C TYR A 243 -10.07 -3.60 3.93
N ALA A 244 -9.12 -3.51 4.87
CA ALA A 244 -9.05 -2.42 5.85
C ALA A 244 -7.60 -2.15 6.28
N LEU A 245 -7.38 -1.01 6.93
CA LEU A 245 -6.10 -0.62 7.52
C LEU A 245 -6.11 -0.89 9.02
N ASN A 246 -5.07 -1.57 9.50
CA ASN A 246 -4.75 -1.66 10.92
C ASN A 246 -3.55 -0.76 11.23
N PHE A 247 -3.52 -0.25 12.45
CA PHE A 247 -2.41 0.49 13.02
C PHE A 247 -1.92 -0.28 14.25
N ASN A 248 -0.65 -0.69 14.23
CA ASN A 248 -0.06 -1.51 15.27
C ASN A 248 1.10 -0.75 15.90
N GLN A 249 1.12 -0.64 17.23
CA GLN A 249 2.25 -0.09 17.94
C GLN A 249 3.36 -1.14 18.02
N ILE A 250 4.54 -0.83 17.51
CA ILE A 250 5.75 -1.63 17.76
C ILE A 250 6.20 -1.35 19.19
N VAL A 251 6.19 -2.38 20.03
CA VAL A 251 6.56 -2.31 21.46
C VAL A 251 8.01 -2.71 21.67
N THR A 252 8.47 -3.72 20.92
CA THR A 252 9.85 -4.21 20.97
C THR A 252 10.39 -4.35 19.57
N LEU A 253 11.59 -3.79 19.33
CA LEU A 253 12.31 -3.93 18.07
C LEU A 253 13.80 -4.01 18.38
N THR A 254 14.33 -5.21 18.42
CA THR A 254 15.76 -5.52 18.64
C THR A 254 16.22 -6.57 17.63
N GLU A 255 17.49 -6.84 17.57
CA GLU A 255 18.05 -7.89 16.67
C GLU A 255 17.58 -9.32 17.04
N THR A 256 17.01 -9.52 18.24
CA THR A 256 16.58 -10.84 18.74
C THR A 256 15.09 -10.91 19.07
N ASP A 257 14.44 -9.78 19.32
CA ASP A 257 13.06 -9.74 19.81
C ASP A 257 12.22 -8.74 19.02
N TYR A 258 10.96 -9.13 18.76
CA TYR A 258 9.94 -8.29 18.15
C TYR A 258 8.61 -8.47 18.85
N ALA A 259 7.94 -7.38 19.16
CA ALA A 259 6.57 -7.39 19.65
C ALA A 259 5.80 -6.16 19.17
N GLU A 260 4.55 -6.34 18.80
CA GLU A 260 3.61 -5.27 18.48
C GLU A 260 2.26 -5.49 19.14
N THR A 261 1.49 -4.42 19.30
CA THR A 261 0.11 -4.46 19.81
C THR A 261 -0.80 -3.72 18.85
N HIS A 262 -1.98 -4.28 18.60
CA HIS A 262 -2.99 -3.61 17.79
C HIS A 262 -3.53 -2.38 18.53
N GLU A 263 -3.61 -1.23 17.85
CA GLU A 263 -4.12 0.04 18.39
C GLU A 263 -5.47 0.43 17.83
N HIS A 264 -5.59 0.43 16.50
CA HIS A 264 -6.76 0.95 15.81
C HIS A 264 -6.97 0.27 14.47
N VAL A 265 -8.21 0.28 13.97
CA VAL A 265 -8.56 -0.18 12.62
C VAL A 265 -9.42 0.86 11.91
N PHE A 266 -9.05 1.18 10.66
CA PHE A 266 -9.83 2.03 9.76
C PHE A 266 -10.46 1.17 8.67
N LYS A 267 -11.80 1.09 8.70
CA LYS A 267 -12.59 0.21 7.82
C LYS A 267 -13.37 0.97 6.76
N PRO A 268 -13.65 0.36 5.61
CA PRO A 268 -14.62 0.89 4.67
C PRO A 268 -15.96 1.16 5.35
N PRO A 269 -16.65 2.25 4.98
CA PRO A 269 -17.95 2.57 5.56
C PRO A 269 -19.00 1.56 5.07
N LEU A 270 -20.00 1.28 5.90
CA LEU A 270 -21.10 0.34 5.54
C LEU A 270 -21.92 0.77 4.31
N LYS A 271 -21.84 2.04 3.93
CA LYS A 271 -22.54 2.65 2.79
C LYS A 271 -21.60 3.63 2.10
N GLY A 272 -21.84 3.94 0.83
CA GLY A 272 -21.08 4.98 0.12
C GLY A 272 -20.18 4.47 -1.01
N GLY A 273 -20.18 3.15 -1.28
CA GLY A 273 -19.48 2.59 -2.44
C GLY A 273 -17.98 2.39 -2.27
N ILE A 274 -17.42 2.63 -1.09
CA ILE A 274 -16.03 2.28 -0.74
C ILE A 274 -16.03 0.83 -0.24
N LEU A 275 -15.14 0.01 -0.79
CA LEU A 275 -15.13 -1.43 -0.57
C LEU A 275 -13.90 -1.91 0.19
N ALA A 276 -12.76 -1.23 0.02
CA ALA A 276 -11.46 -1.60 0.58
C ALA A 276 -10.56 -0.36 0.72
N THR A 277 -9.49 -0.48 1.52
CA THR A 277 -8.40 0.49 1.67
C THR A 277 -7.18 -0.24 2.20
N HIS A 278 -6.00 -0.07 1.59
CA HIS A 278 -4.85 -0.90 1.95
C HIS A 278 -3.53 -0.14 2.14
N THR A 279 -3.47 1.17 1.84
CA THR A 279 -2.25 1.95 2.04
C THR A 279 -2.55 3.25 2.78
N PHE A 280 -1.70 3.58 3.75
CA PHE A 280 -1.73 4.82 4.54
C PHE A 280 -0.33 5.42 4.62
N ASN A 281 -0.18 6.65 4.19
CA ASN A 281 1.03 7.43 4.37
C ASN A 281 0.69 8.86 4.77
N SER A 282 1.47 9.42 5.71
CA SER A 282 1.28 10.80 6.18
C SER A 282 2.64 11.45 6.40
N ILE A 283 2.88 12.56 5.70
CA ILE A 283 4.12 13.36 5.80
C ILE A 283 3.74 14.84 5.83
N ASP A 284 4.27 15.55 6.82
CA ASP A 284 4.22 17.01 6.93
C ASP A 284 2.81 17.60 6.73
N GLY A 285 1.81 16.99 7.36
CA GLY A 285 0.42 17.45 7.33
C GLY A 285 -0.39 17.01 6.11
N LEU A 286 0.18 16.25 5.17
CA LEU A 286 -0.58 15.61 4.09
C LEU A 286 -0.68 14.10 4.33
N THR A 287 -1.92 13.60 4.39
CA THR A 287 -2.23 12.17 4.45
C THR A 287 -2.75 11.69 3.11
N ALA A 288 -2.23 10.58 2.64
CA ALA A 288 -2.68 9.87 1.45
C ALA A 288 -3.07 8.44 1.82
N ILE A 289 -4.23 8.02 1.35
CA ILE A 289 -4.70 6.62 1.39
C ILE A 289 -5.18 6.22 0.01
N ASP A 290 -5.40 4.94 -0.20
CA ASP A 290 -6.14 4.46 -1.34
C ASP A 290 -7.45 3.80 -0.95
N ALA A 291 -8.34 3.62 -1.90
CA ALA A 291 -9.57 2.87 -1.68
C ALA A 291 -10.10 2.26 -2.99
N ILE A 292 -10.70 1.08 -2.88
CA ILE A 292 -11.57 0.59 -3.96
C ILE A 292 -12.89 1.33 -3.88
N GLN A 293 -13.24 2.02 -4.97
CA GLN A 293 -14.53 2.69 -5.13
C GLN A 293 -15.33 2.10 -6.27
N LEU A 294 -16.65 2.06 -6.08
CA LEU A 294 -17.59 1.74 -7.14
C LEU A 294 -17.73 2.91 -8.11
N ARG A 295 -17.19 2.78 -9.31
CA ARG A 295 -17.28 3.78 -10.37
C ARG A 295 -18.29 3.38 -11.43
N TRP A 296 -19.10 4.32 -11.88
CA TRP A 296 -20.05 4.11 -12.97
C TRP A 296 -19.29 4.01 -14.30
N LYS A 297 -19.53 2.96 -15.09
CA LYS A 297 -18.80 2.70 -16.35
C LYS A 297 -19.18 3.59 -17.53
N PHE A 298 -20.23 4.36 -17.38
CA PHE A 298 -20.79 5.19 -18.45
C PHE A 298 -20.77 6.70 -18.06
N GLU A 299 -19.82 7.09 -17.21
CA GLU A 299 -19.52 8.49 -16.89
C GLU A 299 -18.97 9.23 -18.09
#